data_a062ee7e7335ac972661636dabe302ca
#
_entry.id   a062ee7e7335ac972661636dabe302ca
#
_cell.length_a   1.000
_cell.length_b   1.000
_cell.length_c   1.000
_cell.angle_alpha   90.00
_cell.angle_beta   90.00
_cell.angle_gamma   90.00
#
_symmetry.space_group_name_H-M   'P 1'
#
loop_
_entity.id
_entity.type
_entity.pdbx_description
1 polymer ?
#
loop_
_entity_poly.entity_id
_entity_poly.type
_entity_poly.pdbx_seq_one_letter_code
_entity_poly.pdbx_strand_id
1 'polypeptide(L)'
;GGTVALTFKHLMHRLVINLAAGDGMTGTNLSSALINSVAKNGAPTMFASVEVNLLTGVVNYDRVDGSVILSNEGGTNADWKVAPQDLTAGAEWLRITVGEDVWYYHVPADLNTAEPGNQTRLESGKQLTLNLKLKKNSGTGDTEVELTGSNISGWDTQPEITDEVVIGGGTSGITTYEALHEALQTGGGSADAPTLITLGSDITIPAGGSNSSRTYINGSGYFKIDGGGHTLAWEAGSYYFLGNANTDADAVYIELTNIKLVQAPNLYSAVVGVWNGRITLGGNVILDGNGNMPVIVVSDEKAALELGDGCELSYAAGSSGCAKVVEGATLVLNGGKTADGAYINLNCILPVSTPLISVPKALTDDVHLKLYLVDIISIAGGTGGYQLTQADCDYLIVNPESMVSLYGGQSMEYDGNFKLYLDPADHQIKLCPKGFPPPTSGDIDMTSMTADEAQLTIRAALAAGYTEIKLTGELSKTGMGDGQLGAFAYNTKITKCDLS
;
A
#
# COMPACT_ATOMS: atom_id res chain seq x y z
N GLY A 1 2.45 47.58 4.14
CA GLY A 1 1.89 46.76 5.20
C GLY A 1 2.50 45.40 5.18
N GLY A 2 3.16 44.97 6.26
CA GLY A 2 3.69 43.63 6.37
C GLY A 2 2.57 42.67 6.74
N THR A 3 2.59 41.45 6.16
CA THR A 3 1.69 40.37 6.54
C THR A 3 2.22 39.75 7.83
N VAL A 4 1.39 39.70 8.86
CA VAL A 4 1.70 38.99 10.11
C VAL A 4 1.09 37.57 10.01
N ALA A 5 1.91 36.55 10.00
CA ALA A 5 1.45 35.19 10.08
C ALA A 5 1.13 34.83 11.54
N LEU A 6 -0.13 34.51 11.82
CA LEU A 6 -0.57 34.04 13.14
C LEU A 6 -0.76 32.52 13.08
N THR A 7 -0.07 31.82 13.97
CA THR A 7 -0.26 30.38 14.15
C THR A 7 -1.07 30.14 15.41
N PHE A 8 -2.24 29.53 15.27
CA PHE A 8 -3.07 29.11 16.39
C PHE A 8 -2.78 27.65 16.71
N LYS A 9 -2.70 27.32 18.00
CA LYS A 9 -2.58 25.93 18.48
C LYS A 9 -3.76 25.61 19.38
N HIS A 10 -4.30 24.42 19.23
CA HIS A 10 -5.31 23.92 20.16
C HIS A 10 -4.65 23.71 21.53
N LEU A 11 -5.25 24.25 22.58
CA LEU A 11 -4.78 24.06 23.97
C LEU A 11 -5.53 22.92 24.67
N MET A 12 -6.78 22.66 24.27
CA MET A 12 -7.56 21.55 24.81
C MET A 12 -7.05 20.21 24.29
N HIS A 13 -7.39 19.13 24.98
CA HIS A 13 -7.27 17.77 24.47
C HIS A 13 -8.61 17.33 23.88
N ARG A 14 -8.58 16.63 22.75
CA ARG A 14 -9.76 16.00 22.16
C ARG A 14 -9.78 14.53 22.52
N LEU A 15 -10.86 14.06 23.15
CA LEU A 15 -11.08 12.67 23.51
C LEU A 15 -12.23 12.10 22.66
N VAL A 16 -11.87 11.19 21.75
CA VAL A 16 -12.82 10.48 20.87
C VAL A 16 -12.96 9.06 21.39
N ILE A 17 -14.18 8.59 21.56
CA ILE A 17 -14.50 7.24 22.03
C ILE A 17 -15.43 6.60 21.03
N ASN A 18 -15.08 5.41 20.56
CA ASN A 18 -15.90 4.60 19.67
C ASN A 18 -16.23 3.28 20.36
N LEU A 19 -17.50 2.89 20.33
CA LEU A 19 -17.98 1.64 20.90
C LEU A 19 -18.32 0.63 19.81
N ALA A 20 -17.91 -0.61 20.05
CA ALA A 20 -18.29 -1.77 19.26
C ALA A 20 -18.87 -2.87 20.13
N ALA A 21 -19.78 -3.67 19.59
CA ALA A 21 -20.30 -4.87 20.24
C ALA A 21 -19.24 -5.99 20.15
N GLY A 22 -19.03 -6.72 21.24
CA GLY A 22 -18.15 -7.88 21.33
C GLY A 22 -18.91 -9.14 21.74
N ASP A 23 -18.18 -10.11 22.27
CA ASP A 23 -18.73 -11.42 22.66
C ASP A 23 -19.89 -11.28 23.64
N GLY A 24 -20.93 -12.05 23.42
CA GLY A 24 -22.17 -12.00 24.22
C GLY A 24 -23.08 -10.79 23.94
N MET A 25 -22.68 -9.92 22.98
CA MET A 25 -23.43 -8.72 22.59
C MET A 25 -24.08 -8.86 21.21
N THR A 26 -24.10 -10.04 20.62
CA THR A 26 -24.66 -10.29 19.28
C THR A 26 -26.11 -9.85 19.22
N GLY A 27 -26.45 -9.01 18.23
CA GLY A 27 -27.79 -8.44 18.07
C GLY A 27 -28.11 -7.29 19.03
N THR A 28 -27.17 -6.88 19.90
CA THR A 28 -27.41 -5.75 20.81
C THR A 28 -27.28 -4.43 20.04
N ASN A 29 -28.31 -3.60 20.14
CA ASN A 29 -28.31 -2.28 19.55
C ASN A 29 -27.59 -1.29 20.46
N LEU A 30 -26.41 -0.81 20.04
CA LEU A 30 -25.61 0.19 20.76
C LEU A 30 -26.03 1.64 20.46
N SER A 31 -27.05 1.87 19.61
CA SER A 31 -27.45 3.24 19.22
C SER A 31 -27.98 4.08 20.41
N SER A 32 -28.34 3.44 21.51
CA SER A 32 -28.76 4.11 22.77
C SER A 32 -27.71 4.04 23.86
N ALA A 33 -26.46 3.65 23.55
CA ALA A 33 -25.41 3.58 24.56
C ALA A 33 -25.11 4.97 25.15
N LEU A 34 -25.04 5.04 26.48
CA LEU A 34 -24.65 6.24 27.19
C LEU A 34 -23.19 6.08 27.69
N ILE A 35 -22.34 6.99 27.27
CA ILE A 35 -20.93 7.04 27.67
C ILE A 35 -20.77 8.24 28.64
N ASN A 36 -20.37 7.97 29.86
CA ASN A 36 -20.16 9.00 30.86
C ASN A 36 -18.73 8.88 31.45
N SER A 37 -18.10 10.01 31.77
CA SER A 37 -16.95 9.99 32.67
C SER A 37 -17.40 9.69 34.09
N VAL A 38 -16.57 8.99 34.87
CA VAL A 38 -16.96 8.50 36.21
C VAL A 38 -16.49 9.44 37.30
N ALA A 39 -17.30 9.54 38.37
CA ALA A 39 -16.86 10.07 39.64
C ALA A 39 -16.74 8.92 40.66
N LYS A 40 -15.54 8.63 41.15
CA LYS A 40 -15.32 7.62 42.17
C LYS A 40 -15.34 8.26 43.55
N ASN A 41 -16.18 7.75 44.44
CA ASN A 41 -16.38 8.30 45.82
C ASN A 41 -16.71 9.81 45.83
N GLY A 42 -17.41 10.28 44.78
CA GLY A 42 -17.77 11.68 44.66
C GLY A 42 -16.68 12.58 44.09
N ALA A 43 -15.46 12.06 43.85
CA ALA A 43 -14.39 12.78 43.15
C ALA A 43 -14.44 12.43 41.65
N PRO A 44 -14.63 13.39 40.76
CA PRO A 44 -14.61 13.15 39.35
C PRO A 44 -13.23 12.74 38.85
N THR A 45 -13.19 11.91 37.84
CA THR A 45 -11.94 11.47 37.20
C THR A 45 -11.46 12.44 36.11
N MET A 46 -12.27 13.45 35.77
CA MET A 46 -11.98 14.47 34.77
C MET A 46 -12.06 15.86 35.35
N PHE A 47 -11.12 16.71 35.00
CA PHE A 47 -11.10 18.12 35.39
C PHE A 47 -11.64 19.00 34.28
N ALA A 48 -12.29 20.13 34.67
CA ALA A 48 -12.94 21.04 33.74
C ALA A 48 -12.00 22.10 33.18
N SER A 49 -10.94 22.43 33.90
CA SER A 49 -10.02 23.53 33.55
C SER A 49 -8.58 23.22 33.90
N VAL A 50 -7.67 23.91 33.22
CA VAL A 50 -6.22 23.82 33.40
C VAL A 50 -5.64 25.24 33.28
N GLU A 51 -4.56 25.53 34.02
CA GLU A 51 -3.84 26.80 33.92
C GLU A 51 -2.90 26.77 32.70
N VAL A 52 -2.95 27.84 31.88
CA VAL A 52 -2.09 27.99 30.71
C VAL A 52 -1.35 29.31 30.76
N ASN A 53 -0.05 29.31 30.58
CA ASN A 53 0.73 30.52 30.38
C ASN A 53 0.48 31.06 28.94
N LEU A 54 -0.26 32.16 28.83
CA LEU A 54 -0.67 32.73 27.53
C LEU A 54 0.49 33.27 26.69
N LEU A 55 1.63 33.59 27.31
CA LEU A 55 2.81 34.09 26.58
C LEU A 55 3.63 32.97 25.96
N THR A 56 3.70 31.82 26.63
CA THR A 56 4.52 30.69 26.18
C THR A 56 3.71 29.54 25.60
N GLY A 57 2.40 29.50 25.83
CA GLY A 57 1.52 28.37 25.50
C GLY A 57 1.75 27.14 26.38
N VAL A 58 2.55 27.25 27.45
CA VAL A 58 2.86 26.13 28.34
C VAL A 58 1.68 25.86 29.25
N VAL A 59 1.26 24.59 29.30
CA VAL A 59 0.19 24.09 30.17
C VAL A 59 0.79 23.67 31.49
N ASN A 60 0.15 24.06 32.59
CA ASN A 60 0.51 23.62 33.95
C ASN A 60 -0.43 22.48 34.36
N TYR A 61 0.02 21.27 34.18
CA TYR A 61 -0.75 20.05 34.48
C TYR A 61 -0.97 19.82 35.99
N ASP A 62 -0.21 20.48 36.83
CA ASP A 62 -0.35 20.39 38.31
C ASP A 62 -1.45 21.29 38.85
N ARG A 63 -1.99 22.20 38.01
CA ARG A 63 -3.05 23.13 38.37
C ARG A 63 -4.28 22.90 37.53
N VAL A 64 -5.07 21.92 37.93
CA VAL A 64 -6.35 21.58 37.34
C VAL A 64 -7.46 21.83 38.36
N ASP A 65 -8.44 22.62 37.97
CA ASP A 65 -9.57 23.01 38.84
C ASP A 65 -10.92 22.56 38.26
N GLY A 66 -11.84 22.45 39.19
CA GLY A 66 -13.20 22.00 38.87
C GLY A 66 -13.26 20.52 38.57
N SER A 67 -14.46 20.09 38.36
CA SER A 67 -14.75 18.69 38.01
C SER A 67 -15.86 18.65 37.00
N VAL A 68 -15.76 17.71 36.07
CA VAL A 68 -16.76 17.56 35.05
C VAL A 68 -17.13 16.08 34.89
N ILE A 69 -18.42 15.82 34.77
CA ILE A 69 -18.93 14.54 34.27
C ILE A 69 -19.32 14.78 32.82
N LEU A 70 -18.58 14.17 31.93
CA LEU A 70 -18.84 14.21 30.51
C LEU A 70 -19.87 13.15 30.16
N SER A 71 -20.76 13.46 29.24
CA SER A 71 -21.76 12.52 28.75
C SER A 71 -21.95 12.72 27.24
N ASN A 72 -22.21 11.62 26.52
CA ASN A 72 -22.76 11.72 25.17
C ASN A 72 -24.29 11.83 25.24
N GLU A 73 -24.91 12.17 24.12
CA GLU A 73 -26.38 12.24 23.99
C GLU A 73 -26.99 10.89 23.63
N GLY A 74 -26.22 9.80 23.67
CA GLY A 74 -26.56 8.45 23.21
C GLY A 74 -25.91 8.11 21.87
N GLY A 75 -25.55 6.84 21.72
CA GLY A 75 -24.93 6.31 20.51
C GLY A 75 -23.58 5.66 20.74
N THR A 76 -22.97 5.19 19.66
CA THR A 76 -21.69 4.45 19.69
C THR A 76 -20.46 5.34 19.81
N ASN A 77 -20.62 6.67 19.80
CA ASN A 77 -19.51 7.60 19.74
C ASN A 77 -19.63 8.71 20.79
N ALA A 78 -18.50 9.17 21.29
CA ALA A 78 -18.37 10.43 22.04
C ALA A 78 -17.17 11.21 21.49
N ASP A 79 -17.33 12.53 21.38
CA ASP A 79 -16.27 13.47 20.96
C ASP A 79 -16.23 14.65 21.94
N TRP A 80 -15.29 14.60 22.86
CA TRP A 80 -15.18 15.58 23.94
C TRP A 80 -13.93 16.42 23.83
N LYS A 81 -14.06 17.70 24.14
CA LYS A 81 -12.95 18.63 24.32
C LYS A 81 -12.73 18.82 25.82
N VAL A 82 -11.62 18.27 26.30
CA VAL A 82 -11.31 18.19 27.74
C VAL A 82 -10.08 19.03 28.08
N ALA A 83 -9.97 19.43 29.33
CA ALA A 83 -8.76 20.07 29.81
C ALA A 83 -7.57 19.06 29.74
N PRO A 84 -6.39 19.49 29.28
CA PRO A 84 -5.18 18.66 29.41
C PRO A 84 -4.91 18.33 30.87
N GLN A 85 -4.67 17.05 31.18
CA GLN A 85 -4.56 16.59 32.57
C GLN A 85 -3.87 15.23 32.67
N ASP A 86 -3.32 14.94 33.85
CA ASP A 86 -2.81 13.63 34.22
C ASP A 86 -3.96 12.78 34.80
N LEU A 87 -4.12 11.58 34.28
CA LEU A 87 -5.06 10.61 34.82
C LEU A 87 -4.34 9.63 35.76
N THR A 88 -5.09 8.98 36.65
CA THR A 88 -4.54 7.96 37.54
C THR A 88 -4.69 6.58 36.92
N ALA A 89 -3.57 5.89 36.65
CA ALA A 89 -3.59 4.53 36.10
C ALA A 89 -4.46 3.59 36.96
N GLY A 90 -5.29 2.78 36.30
CA GLY A 90 -6.19 1.84 36.98
C GLY A 90 -7.46 2.47 37.60
N ALA A 91 -7.59 3.80 37.59
CA ALA A 91 -8.83 4.43 38.02
C ALA A 91 -9.99 4.16 37.08
N GLU A 92 -11.21 4.00 37.61
CA GLU A 92 -12.41 3.96 36.78
C GLU A 92 -12.53 5.31 36.04
N TRP A 93 -12.60 5.24 34.72
CA TRP A 93 -12.59 6.43 33.89
C TRP A 93 -13.90 6.66 33.14
N LEU A 94 -14.41 5.63 32.47
CA LEU A 94 -15.64 5.71 31.71
C LEU A 94 -16.64 4.69 32.23
N ARG A 95 -17.91 5.12 32.31
CA ARG A 95 -19.07 4.26 32.55
C ARG A 95 -19.90 4.23 31.29
N ILE A 96 -20.13 3.04 30.74
CA ILE A 96 -20.91 2.83 29.53
C ILE A 96 -22.15 2.06 29.93
N THR A 97 -23.34 2.55 29.53
CA THR A 97 -24.63 1.93 29.85
C THR A 97 -25.36 1.62 28.57
N VAL A 98 -25.83 0.36 28.43
CA VAL A 98 -26.67 -0.09 27.31
C VAL A 98 -27.84 -0.84 27.88
N GLY A 99 -29.02 -0.25 27.85
CA GLY A 99 -30.19 -0.79 28.54
C GLY A 99 -29.97 -0.83 30.06
N GLU A 100 -30.05 -2.03 30.64
CA GLU A 100 -29.82 -2.26 32.08
C GLU A 100 -28.35 -2.63 32.38
N ASP A 101 -27.55 -2.92 31.38
CA ASP A 101 -26.17 -3.36 31.55
C ASP A 101 -25.20 -2.18 31.65
N VAL A 102 -24.17 -2.32 32.49
CA VAL A 102 -23.17 -1.28 32.76
C VAL A 102 -21.79 -1.87 32.63
N TRP A 103 -20.92 -1.15 31.93
CA TRP A 103 -19.49 -1.42 31.77
C TRP A 103 -18.66 -0.29 32.36
N TYR A 104 -17.52 -0.63 32.97
CA TYR A 104 -16.53 0.34 33.45
C TYR A 104 -15.23 0.15 32.69
N TYR A 105 -14.71 1.23 32.14
CA TYR A 105 -13.39 1.26 31.54
C TYR A 105 -12.41 2.02 32.44
N HIS A 106 -11.25 1.41 32.68
CA HIS A 106 -10.23 1.94 33.57
C HIS A 106 -9.11 2.60 32.75
N VAL A 107 -8.43 3.59 33.33
CA VAL A 107 -7.29 4.26 32.70
C VAL A 107 -6.15 3.25 32.51
N PRO A 108 -5.71 2.97 31.26
CA PRO A 108 -4.54 2.13 31.01
C PRO A 108 -3.28 2.77 31.57
N ALA A 109 -2.36 1.95 32.06
CA ALA A 109 -1.06 2.46 32.56
C ALA A 109 -0.16 3.00 31.44
N ASP A 110 -0.41 2.56 30.20
CA ASP A 110 0.35 2.86 28.99
C ASP A 110 -0.47 3.66 27.97
N LEU A 111 -1.41 4.46 28.44
CA LEU A 111 -2.31 5.26 27.60
C LEU A 111 -1.55 6.17 26.61
N ASN A 112 -0.41 6.71 27.03
CA ASN A 112 0.46 7.59 26.24
C ASN A 112 1.90 7.09 26.28
N THR A 113 2.25 6.13 25.45
CA THR A 113 3.59 5.52 25.40
C THR A 113 4.65 6.47 24.82
N ALA A 114 4.24 7.53 24.13
CA ALA A 114 5.17 8.51 23.54
C ALA A 114 5.80 9.46 24.61
N GLU A 115 5.21 9.52 25.83
CA GLU A 115 5.68 10.37 26.91
C GLU A 115 6.22 9.53 28.09
N PRO A 116 7.50 9.11 28.07
CA PRO A 116 8.11 8.36 29.16
C PRO A 116 8.05 9.15 30.45
N GLY A 117 7.35 8.64 31.45
CA GLY A 117 7.17 9.28 32.76
C GLY A 117 5.79 9.92 32.99
N ASN A 118 4.97 10.10 31.98
CA ASN A 118 3.58 10.58 32.08
C ASN A 118 2.63 9.80 31.14
N GLN A 119 2.71 8.50 31.19
CA GLN A 119 1.99 7.59 30.28
C GLN A 119 0.46 7.61 30.42
N THR A 120 -0.06 8.36 31.37
CA THR A 120 -1.51 8.57 31.57
C THR A 120 -1.96 10.01 31.26
N ARG A 121 -1.09 10.82 30.63
CA ARG A 121 -1.35 12.23 30.34
C ARG A 121 -2.24 12.42 29.11
N LEU A 122 -3.28 13.24 29.27
CA LEU A 122 -4.01 13.87 28.17
C LEU A 122 -3.32 15.19 27.81
N GLU A 123 -2.49 15.19 26.78
CA GLU A 123 -1.66 16.33 26.42
C GLU A 123 -2.44 17.45 25.74
N SER A 124 -1.97 18.69 25.93
CA SER A 124 -2.45 19.87 25.22
C SER A 124 -2.24 19.77 23.71
N GLY A 125 -3.26 20.10 22.92
CA GLY A 125 -3.20 20.11 21.47
C GLY A 125 -3.13 18.73 20.83
N LYS A 126 -3.43 17.70 21.58
CA LYS A 126 -3.48 16.30 21.09
C LYS A 126 -4.89 15.76 21.07
N GLN A 127 -5.09 14.71 20.28
CA GLN A 127 -6.30 13.91 20.25
C GLN A 127 -5.97 12.50 20.72
N LEU A 128 -6.77 11.95 21.62
CA LEU A 128 -6.79 10.52 21.94
C LEU A 128 -8.06 9.91 21.39
N THR A 129 -7.92 8.85 20.60
CA THR A 129 -9.03 8.03 20.16
C THR A 129 -8.99 6.69 20.90
N LEU A 130 -10.11 6.30 21.51
CA LEU A 130 -10.29 5.02 22.18
C LEU A 130 -11.32 4.20 21.42
N ASN A 131 -10.93 3.04 20.92
CA ASN A 131 -11.84 2.05 20.34
C ASN A 131 -12.11 0.97 21.38
N LEU A 132 -13.32 0.95 21.92
CA LEU A 132 -13.72 0.09 23.03
C LEU A 132 -14.73 -0.96 22.55
N LYS A 133 -14.46 -2.23 22.82
CA LYS A 133 -15.37 -3.32 22.56
C LYS A 133 -16.05 -3.78 23.84
N LEU A 134 -17.37 -3.75 23.85
CA LEU A 134 -18.18 -4.19 24.99
C LEU A 134 -18.45 -5.69 24.90
N LYS A 135 -18.12 -6.44 25.94
CA LYS A 135 -18.36 -7.88 26.04
C LYS A 135 -19.28 -8.18 27.21
N LYS A 136 -20.08 -9.24 27.09
CA LYS A 136 -20.92 -9.75 28.14
C LYS A 136 -20.85 -11.28 28.19
N ASN A 137 -20.44 -11.82 29.31
CA ASN A 137 -20.43 -13.27 29.50
C ASN A 137 -21.87 -13.80 29.54
N SER A 138 -22.24 -14.60 28.56
CA SER A 138 -23.58 -15.15 28.42
C SER A 138 -23.95 -16.15 29.53
N GLY A 139 -22.96 -16.72 30.24
CA GLY A 139 -23.17 -17.67 31.34
C GLY A 139 -23.29 -17.01 32.71
N THR A 140 -22.51 -15.99 33.01
CA THR A 140 -22.46 -15.31 34.31
C THR A 140 -23.13 -13.94 34.28
N GLY A 141 -23.29 -13.32 33.11
CA GLY A 141 -23.78 -11.96 32.98
C GLY A 141 -22.74 -10.90 33.26
N ASP A 142 -21.50 -11.28 33.54
CA ASP A 142 -20.40 -10.34 33.81
C ASP A 142 -20.09 -9.50 32.57
N THR A 143 -19.76 -8.22 32.78
CA THR A 143 -19.49 -7.23 31.76
C THR A 143 -17.99 -6.92 31.72
N GLU A 144 -17.40 -6.85 30.53
CA GLU A 144 -15.99 -6.52 30.29
C GLU A 144 -15.87 -5.48 29.19
N VAL A 145 -14.91 -4.56 29.30
CA VAL A 145 -14.53 -3.62 28.25
C VAL A 145 -13.13 -3.97 27.78
N GLU A 146 -12.98 -4.27 26.51
CA GLU A 146 -11.70 -4.48 25.87
C GLU A 146 -11.30 -3.22 25.08
N LEU A 147 -10.08 -2.74 25.31
CA LEU A 147 -9.46 -1.72 24.46
C LEU A 147 -8.91 -2.41 23.22
N THR A 148 -9.52 -2.15 22.07
CA THR A 148 -9.08 -2.73 20.78
C THR A 148 -8.09 -1.84 20.04
N GLY A 149 -7.92 -0.61 20.49
CA GLY A 149 -6.90 0.32 19.99
C GLY A 149 -7.00 1.67 20.69
N SER A 150 -5.85 2.31 20.89
CA SER A 150 -5.75 3.70 21.30
C SER A 150 -4.71 4.42 20.45
N ASN A 151 -4.98 5.66 20.07
CA ASN A 151 -4.04 6.50 19.33
C ASN A 151 -4.02 7.91 19.90
N ILE A 152 -2.81 8.46 20.06
CA ILE A 152 -2.60 9.87 20.38
C ILE A 152 -1.95 10.56 19.19
N SER A 153 -2.67 11.50 18.59
CA SER A 153 -2.22 12.27 17.44
C SER A 153 -2.24 13.77 17.72
N GLY A 154 -1.57 14.56 16.86
CA GLY A 154 -1.75 16.00 16.86
C GLY A 154 -3.18 16.36 16.43
N TRP A 155 -3.80 17.34 17.09
CA TRP A 155 -5.14 17.79 16.71
C TRP A 155 -5.17 18.49 15.35
N ASP A 156 -4.03 19.04 14.92
CA ASP A 156 -3.85 19.65 13.60
C ASP A 156 -3.32 18.60 12.62
N THR A 157 -4.20 18.09 11.75
CA THR A 157 -3.89 17.46 10.47
C THR A 157 -2.81 16.37 10.48
N GLN A 158 -3.07 15.27 11.16
CA GLN A 158 -2.49 14.00 10.76
C GLN A 158 -3.63 13.06 10.42
N PRO A 159 -3.49 12.25 9.34
CA PRO A 159 -4.48 11.23 9.05
C PRO A 159 -4.62 10.33 10.28
N GLU A 160 -5.86 9.99 10.62
CA GLU A 160 -6.15 8.97 11.60
C GLU A 160 -5.30 7.75 11.27
N ILE A 161 -4.39 7.37 12.18
CA ILE A 161 -3.93 5.99 12.19
C ILE A 161 -5.09 5.23 12.81
N THR A 162 -5.97 4.75 11.97
CA THR A 162 -7.01 3.83 12.35
C THR A 162 -6.38 2.48 12.61
N ASP A 163 -6.07 2.20 13.88
CA ASP A 163 -5.97 0.83 14.30
C ASP A 163 -7.41 0.27 14.30
N GLU A 164 -7.66 -0.48 13.26
CA GLU A 164 -8.67 -1.51 13.04
C GLU A 164 -10.06 -1.34 13.66
N VAL A 165 -11.00 -0.90 12.85
CA VAL A 165 -12.40 -1.32 13.00
C VAL A 165 -12.53 -2.72 12.39
N VAL A 166 -12.49 -3.75 13.22
CA VAL A 166 -12.83 -5.11 12.78
C VAL A 166 -14.34 -5.18 12.57
N ILE A 167 -14.78 -5.10 11.32
CA ILE A 167 -16.14 -5.47 10.94
C ILE A 167 -16.18 -7.01 10.89
N GLY A 168 -16.63 -7.62 11.95
CA GLY A 168 -16.76 -9.07 12.06
C GLY A 168 -16.37 -9.54 13.47
N GLY A 169 -17.38 -9.76 14.31
CA GLY A 169 -17.28 -10.00 15.75
C GLY A 169 -16.19 -10.93 16.24
N GLY A 170 -15.66 -10.59 17.39
CA GLY A 170 -14.81 -11.43 18.22
C GLY A 170 -13.30 -11.20 18.01
N THR A 171 -12.52 -11.54 19.04
CA THR A 171 -11.05 -11.66 19.02
C THR A 171 -10.52 -12.68 17.99
N SER A 172 -11.39 -13.31 17.23
CA SER A 172 -11.10 -14.10 16.05
C SER A 172 -11.57 -13.31 14.84
N GLY A 173 -10.65 -12.83 13.99
CA GLY A 173 -10.95 -12.19 12.71
C GLY A 173 -11.89 -13.02 11.83
N ILE A 174 -12.13 -12.60 10.62
CA ILE A 174 -12.98 -13.32 9.65
C ILE A 174 -12.43 -14.74 9.44
N THR A 175 -13.29 -15.74 9.62
CA THR A 175 -12.90 -17.16 9.58
C THR A 175 -13.55 -17.93 8.45
N THR A 176 -14.49 -17.32 7.70
CA THR A 176 -15.21 -17.99 6.60
C THR A 176 -15.21 -17.12 5.33
N TYR A 177 -15.36 -17.78 4.19
CA TYR A 177 -15.51 -17.10 2.90
C TYR A 177 -16.73 -16.18 2.86
N GLU A 178 -17.86 -16.63 3.42
CA GLU A 178 -19.11 -15.88 3.41
C GLU A 178 -18.95 -14.56 4.17
N ALA A 179 -18.31 -14.59 5.34
CA ALA A 179 -18.04 -13.38 6.12
C ALA A 179 -17.06 -12.44 5.42
N LEU A 180 -16.01 -12.98 4.77
CA LEU A 180 -15.08 -12.20 3.95
C LEU A 180 -15.81 -11.55 2.77
N HIS A 181 -16.64 -12.32 2.07
CA HIS A 181 -17.42 -11.84 0.94
C HIS A 181 -18.38 -10.72 1.34
N GLU A 182 -19.10 -10.90 2.45
CA GLU A 182 -20.01 -9.87 2.99
C GLU A 182 -19.25 -8.59 3.35
N ALA A 183 -18.12 -8.71 4.05
CA ALA A 183 -17.30 -7.55 4.41
C ALA A 183 -16.78 -6.78 3.17
N LEU A 184 -16.40 -7.47 2.12
CA LEU A 184 -15.92 -6.86 0.88
C LEU A 184 -17.07 -6.24 0.06
N GLN A 185 -18.27 -6.83 0.09
CA GLN A 185 -19.45 -6.33 -0.66
C GLN A 185 -20.09 -5.09 -0.02
N THR A 186 -19.85 -4.80 1.25
CA THR A 186 -20.34 -3.57 1.89
C THR A 186 -19.69 -2.30 1.33
N GLY A 187 -18.64 -2.45 0.53
CA GLY A 187 -17.87 -1.39 -0.09
C GLY A 187 -16.65 -0.97 0.73
N GLY A 188 -15.66 -0.44 0.03
CA GLY A 188 -14.47 0.11 0.65
C GLY A 188 -14.75 1.46 1.29
N GLY A 189 -13.99 1.78 2.32
CA GLY A 189 -14.01 3.10 2.94
C GLY A 189 -13.38 4.17 2.06
N SER A 190 -13.02 5.30 2.66
CA SER A 190 -12.22 6.35 2.02
C SER A 190 -10.72 6.10 2.23
N ALA A 191 -9.88 6.91 1.58
CA ALA A 191 -8.43 6.87 1.79
C ALA A 191 -8.04 7.11 3.27
N ASP A 192 -8.78 7.99 3.95
CA ASP A 192 -8.53 8.35 5.34
C ASP A 192 -9.19 7.39 6.35
N ALA A 193 -10.15 6.60 5.89
CA ALA A 193 -10.88 5.62 6.70
C ALA A 193 -11.20 4.37 5.85
N PRO A 194 -10.20 3.52 5.57
CA PRO A 194 -10.37 2.31 4.79
C PRO A 194 -11.24 1.28 5.53
N THR A 195 -11.90 0.41 4.80
CA THR A 195 -12.54 -0.78 5.38
C THR A 195 -11.47 -1.76 5.81
N LEU A 196 -11.41 -2.07 7.12
CA LEU A 196 -10.43 -2.96 7.70
C LEU A 196 -10.98 -4.38 7.80
N ILE A 197 -10.18 -5.34 7.37
CA ILE A 197 -10.51 -6.78 7.38
C ILE A 197 -9.34 -7.53 7.97
N THR A 198 -9.56 -8.26 9.08
CA THR A 198 -8.55 -9.15 9.65
C THR A 198 -9.00 -10.60 9.50
N LEU A 199 -8.11 -11.47 9.05
CA LEU A 199 -8.39 -12.91 9.02
C LEU A 199 -8.11 -13.52 10.39
N GLY A 200 -9.02 -14.36 10.86
CA GLY A 200 -8.88 -15.11 12.12
C GLY A 200 -8.57 -16.59 11.91
N SER A 201 -8.54 -17.04 10.67
CA SER A 201 -8.14 -18.39 10.25
C SER A 201 -7.81 -18.39 8.77
N ASP A 202 -7.26 -19.50 8.31
CA ASP A 202 -7.15 -19.77 6.88
C ASP A 202 -8.54 -19.81 6.24
N ILE A 203 -8.69 -19.13 5.11
CA ILE A 203 -9.95 -19.07 4.36
C ILE A 203 -9.74 -19.65 2.97
N THR A 204 -10.66 -20.48 2.56
CA THR A 204 -10.71 -21.04 1.21
C THR A 204 -11.80 -20.35 0.38
N ILE A 205 -11.41 -19.75 -0.74
CA ILE A 205 -12.34 -19.21 -1.74
C ILE A 205 -12.86 -20.39 -2.56
N PRO A 206 -14.17 -20.68 -2.53
CA PRO A 206 -14.71 -21.91 -3.09
C PRO A 206 -14.64 -21.94 -4.61
N ALA A 207 -14.77 -23.15 -5.17
CA ALA A 207 -15.04 -23.33 -6.58
C ALA A 207 -16.37 -22.63 -6.93
N GLY A 208 -16.43 -21.98 -8.08
CA GLY A 208 -17.64 -21.28 -8.54
C GLY A 208 -17.35 -19.93 -9.13
N GLY A 209 -18.41 -19.14 -9.35
CA GLY A 209 -18.34 -17.91 -10.11
C GLY A 209 -18.61 -18.14 -11.61
N SER A 210 -18.38 -17.14 -12.45
CA SER A 210 -18.65 -17.19 -13.89
C SER A 210 -17.37 -17.23 -14.72
N ASN A 211 -17.28 -18.19 -15.63
CA ASN A 211 -16.16 -18.29 -16.57
C ASN A 211 -16.23 -17.23 -17.70
N SER A 212 -17.41 -16.71 -18.00
CA SER A 212 -17.62 -15.70 -19.05
C SER A 212 -17.24 -14.28 -18.60
N SER A 213 -17.25 -14.04 -17.29
CA SER A 213 -16.78 -12.82 -16.66
C SER A 213 -16.32 -13.17 -15.26
N ARG A 214 -15.22 -12.56 -14.81
CA ARG A 214 -14.76 -12.78 -13.43
C ARG A 214 -15.84 -12.34 -12.45
N THR A 215 -16.04 -13.13 -11.39
CA THR A 215 -16.95 -12.78 -10.31
C THR A 215 -16.17 -12.08 -9.23
N TYR A 216 -16.43 -10.80 -9.01
CA TYR A 216 -15.74 -10.01 -8.00
C TYR A 216 -16.27 -10.31 -6.62
N ILE A 217 -15.38 -10.39 -5.66
CA ILE A 217 -15.71 -10.58 -4.24
C ILE A 217 -15.54 -9.31 -3.41
N ASN A 218 -15.26 -8.17 -4.06
CA ASN A 218 -15.13 -6.86 -3.41
C ASN A 218 -15.93 -5.79 -4.15
N GLY A 219 -16.22 -4.70 -3.44
CA GLY A 219 -16.72 -3.46 -4.02
C GLY A 219 -15.59 -2.48 -4.38
N SER A 220 -15.96 -1.23 -4.74
CA SER A 220 -15.03 -0.12 -4.93
C SER A 220 -14.61 0.51 -3.59
N GLY A 221 -13.58 1.37 -3.61
CA GLY A 221 -13.09 2.11 -2.46
C GLY A 221 -11.83 1.50 -1.85
N TYR A 222 -11.56 1.81 -0.58
CA TYR A 222 -10.32 1.47 0.10
C TYR A 222 -10.51 0.33 1.09
N PHE A 223 -9.71 -0.72 0.93
CA PHE A 223 -9.69 -1.90 1.81
C PHE A 223 -8.29 -2.13 2.36
N LYS A 224 -8.22 -2.50 3.63
CA LYS A 224 -7.01 -2.92 4.30
C LYS A 224 -7.23 -4.32 4.85
N ILE A 225 -6.53 -5.32 4.30
CA ILE A 225 -6.71 -6.73 4.65
C ILE A 225 -5.43 -7.21 5.34
N ASP A 226 -5.54 -7.44 6.64
CA ASP A 226 -4.49 -8.08 7.43
C ASP A 226 -4.78 -9.58 7.54
N GLY A 227 -3.90 -10.38 6.99
CA GLY A 227 -4.00 -11.83 7.07
C GLY A 227 -3.73 -12.41 8.44
N GLY A 228 -3.15 -11.65 9.37
CA GLY A 228 -2.76 -12.19 10.70
C GLY A 228 -1.83 -13.39 10.62
N GLY A 229 -1.11 -13.58 9.51
CA GLY A 229 -0.32 -14.79 9.21
C GLY A 229 -1.10 -15.94 8.60
N HIS A 230 -2.40 -15.76 8.34
CA HIS A 230 -3.26 -16.77 7.73
C HIS A 230 -3.20 -16.78 6.20
N THR A 231 -3.81 -17.82 5.64
CA THR A 231 -3.84 -18.12 4.22
C THR A 231 -5.20 -17.78 3.62
N LEU A 232 -5.18 -17.11 2.45
CA LEU A 232 -6.33 -17.00 1.57
C LEU A 232 -6.06 -17.85 0.33
N ALA A 233 -6.77 -18.98 0.18
CA ALA A 233 -6.54 -19.96 -0.87
C ALA A 233 -7.72 -20.04 -1.84
N TRP A 234 -7.46 -20.16 -3.14
CA TRP A 234 -8.48 -20.38 -4.16
C TRP A 234 -8.58 -21.86 -4.52
N GLU A 235 -9.77 -22.43 -4.53
CA GLU A 235 -10.01 -23.80 -5.00
C GLU A 235 -9.93 -23.91 -6.52
N ALA A 236 -9.62 -25.11 -7.00
CA ALA A 236 -9.68 -25.43 -8.41
C ALA A 236 -11.12 -25.21 -8.95
N GLY A 237 -11.23 -24.51 -10.08
CA GLY A 237 -12.54 -24.15 -10.66
C GLY A 237 -13.17 -22.90 -10.03
N SER A 238 -12.45 -22.17 -9.20
CA SER A 238 -12.85 -20.84 -8.74
C SER A 238 -12.65 -19.81 -9.86
N TYR A 239 -13.66 -18.99 -10.08
CA TYR A 239 -13.61 -17.80 -10.96
C TYR A 239 -13.76 -16.50 -10.15
N TYR A 240 -13.72 -16.58 -8.84
CA TYR A 240 -13.72 -15.42 -7.98
C TYR A 240 -12.41 -14.66 -8.08
N PHE A 241 -12.50 -13.34 -8.01
CA PHE A 241 -11.39 -12.44 -8.25
C PHE A 241 -11.47 -11.24 -7.29
N LEU A 242 -10.42 -11.02 -6.53
CA LEU A 242 -10.32 -9.87 -5.63
C LEU A 242 -9.76 -8.67 -6.40
N GLY A 243 -10.56 -7.63 -6.58
CA GLY A 243 -10.20 -6.42 -7.30
C GLY A 243 -11.18 -6.04 -8.40
N ASN A 244 -10.72 -5.31 -9.42
CA ASN A 244 -11.47 -5.01 -10.62
C ASN A 244 -10.67 -5.42 -11.87
N ALA A 245 -11.33 -5.73 -12.98
CA ALA A 245 -10.69 -6.10 -14.25
C ALA A 245 -11.13 -5.22 -15.41
N ASN A 246 -11.59 -4.01 -15.11
CA ASN A 246 -12.07 -3.06 -16.09
C ASN A 246 -11.64 -1.65 -15.69
N THR A 247 -11.10 -0.90 -16.64
CA THR A 247 -10.69 0.51 -16.45
C THR A 247 -11.87 1.46 -16.22
N ASP A 248 -13.07 1.05 -16.67
CA ASP A 248 -14.31 1.80 -16.47
C ASP A 248 -14.99 1.48 -15.12
N ALA A 249 -14.52 0.45 -14.41
CA ALA A 249 -14.98 0.17 -13.05
C ALA A 249 -14.56 1.27 -12.09
N ASP A 250 -15.30 1.44 -11.00
CA ASP A 250 -14.90 2.30 -9.90
C ASP A 250 -13.54 1.84 -9.34
N ALA A 251 -12.72 2.80 -8.92
CA ALA A 251 -11.39 2.52 -8.42
C ALA A 251 -11.45 1.68 -7.12
N VAL A 252 -10.57 0.67 -7.05
CA VAL A 252 -10.39 -0.16 -5.87
C VAL A 252 -8.94 -0.05 -5.37
N TYR A 253 -8.80 0.16 -4.07
CA TYR A 253 -7.51 0.28 -3.40
C TYR A 253 -7.44 -0.80 -2.33
N ILE A 254 -6.49 -1.73 -2.47
CA ILE A 254 -6.37 -2.90 -1.59
C ILE A 254 -4.97 -2.88 -0.99
N GLU A 255 -4.88 -2.76 0.32
CA GLU A 255 -3.65 -3.00 1.07
C GLU A 255 -3.69 -4.42 1.64
N LEU A 256 -2.66 -5.22 1.40
CA LEU A 256 -2.50 -6.57 1.90
C LEU A 256 -1.29 -6.63 2.83
N THR A 257 -1.47 -7.17 4.03
CA THR A 257 -0.40 -7.33 5.03
C THR A 257 -0.49 -8.70 5.70
N ASN A 258 0.66 -9.24 6.10
CA ASN A 258 0.76 -10.48 6.90
C ASN A 258 -0.09 -11.64 6.35
N ILE A 259 -0.10 -11.84 5.04
CA ILE A 259 -1.01 -12.76 4.36
C ILE A 259 -0.27 -13.69 3.41
N LYS A 260 -0.73 -14.96 3.34
CA LYS A 260 -0.36 -15.86 2.26
C LYS A 260 -1.52 -16.00 1.27
N LEU A 261 -1.27 -15.71 -0.01
CA LEU A 261 -2.21 -15.93 -1.10
C LEU A 261 -1.83 -17.21 -1.85
N VAL A 262 -2.74 -18.16 -1.95
CA VAL A 262 -2.52 -19.46 -2.61
C VAL A 262 -3.42 -19.58 -3.83
N GLN A 263 -2.79 -19.71 -5.00
CA GLN A 263 -3.49 -19.94 -6.25
C GLN A 263 -3.70 -21.42 -6.49
N ALA A 264 -4.90 -21.83 -6.92
CA ALA A 264 -5.17 -23.22 -7.25
C ALA A 264 -4.30 -23.72 -8.42
N PRO A 265 -3.96 -25.01 -8.46
CA PRO A 265 -3.26 -25.62 -9.58
C PRO A 265 -4.02 -25.40 -10.91
N ASN A 266 -3.28 -25.09 -11.97
CA ASN A 266 -3.81 -24.89 -13.32
C ASN A 266 -4.82 -23.72 -13.48
N LEU A 267 -4.87 -22.80 -12.55
CA LEU A 267 -5.65 -21.58 -12.75
C LEU A 267 -5.00 -20.71 -13.83
N TYR A 268 -5.76 -20.32 -14.85
CA TYR A 268 -5.29 -19.49 -15.96
C TYR A 268 -5.53 -18.01 -15.75
N SER A 269 -5.82 -17.60 -14.53
CA SER A 269 -6.01 -16.19 -14.17
C SER A 269 -5.36 -15.85 -12.85
N ALA A 270 -4.93 -14.59 -12.71
CA ALA A 270 -4.59 -14.03 -11.42
C ALA A 270 -5.81 -14.10 -10.48
N VAL A 271 -5.57 -14.17 -9.19
CA VAL A 271 -6.63 -14.20 -8.17
C VAL A 271 -6.86 -12.84 -7.53
N VAL A 272 -5.87 -11.96 -7.59
CA VAL A 272 -5.96 -10.55 -7.16
C VAL A 272 -5.48 -9.64 -8.29
N GLY A 273 -6.16 -8.52 -8.52
CA GLY A 273 -5.68 -7.55 -9.47
C GLY A 273 -6.58 -6.33 -9.68
N VAL A 274 -6.00 -5.29 -10.24
CA VAL A 274 -6.71 -4.06 -10.55
C VAL A 274 -6.34 -3.52 -11.94
N TRP A 275 -7.34 -2.93 -12.60
CA TRP A 275 -7.21 -2.13 -13.82
C TRP A 275 -7.53 -0.65 -13.57
N ASN A 276 -8.11 -0.33 -12.42
CA ASN A 276 -8.31 1.04 -11.92
C ASN A 276 -8.16 1.04 -10.40
N GLY A 277 -7.11 1.68 -9.89
CA GLY A 277 -6.81 1.76 -8.47
C GLY A 277 -5.41 1.25 -8.10
N ARG A 278 -5.24 0.67 -6.92
CA ARG A 278 -3.92 0.25 -6.44
C ARG A 278 -4.01 -1.00 -5.57
N ILE A 279 -2.98 -1.85 -5.70
CA ILE A 279 -2.67 -2.88 -4.71
C ILE A 279 -1.40 -2.44 -3.98
N THR A 280 -1.46 -2.30 -2.66
CA THR A 280 -0.31 -2.02 -1.79
C THR A 280 0.00 -3.28 -0.98
N LEU A 281 1.24 -3.72 -1.03
CA LEU A 281 1.75 -4.83 -0.24
C LEU A 281 2.55 -4.24 0.92
N GLY A 282 2.03 -4.38 2.15
CA GLY A 282 2.67 -3.90 3.37
C GLY A 282 2.86 -5.04 4.37
N GLY A 283 3.98 -5.09 5.07
CA GLY A 283 4.31 -6.24 5.91
C GLY A 283 4.65 -7.50 5.11
N ASN A 284 4.64 -8.68 5.73
CA ASN A 284 5.02 -9.94 5.09
C ASN A 284 3.89 -10.45 4.19
N VAL A 285 4.14 -10.56 2.88
CA VAL A 285 3.20 -11.10 1.90
C VAL A 285 3.85 -12.27 1.18
N ILE A 286 3.21 -13.44 1.25
CA ILE A 286 3.65 -14.66 0.56
C ILE A 286 2.68 -14.95 -0.58
N LEU A 287 3.22 -15.06 -1.81
CA LEU A 287 2.44 -15.43 -2.98
C LEU A 287 2.80 -16.86 -3.39
N ASP A 288 1.85 -17.78 -3.30
CA ASP A 288 2.01 -19.19 -3.65
C ASP A 288 1.25 -19.49 -4.95
N GLY A 289 1.97 -19.38 -6.05
CA GLY A 289 1.41 -19.52 -7.39
C GLY A 289 1.58 -20.92 -7.96
N ASN A 290 0.51 -21.68 -8.02
CA ASN A 290 0.45 -22.99 -8.70
C ASN A 290 -0.19 -22.90 -10.11
N GLY A 291 -0.61 -21.70 -10.51
CA GLY A 291 -1.26 -21.49 -11.80
C GLY A 291 -0.28 -21.11 -12.92
N ASN A 292 -0.82 -20.93 -14.10
CA ASN A 292 -0.09 -20.49 -15.29
C ASN A 292 0.04 -18.95 -15.35
N MET A 293 -0.54 -18.25 -14.39
CA MET A 293 -0.54 -16.79 -14.29
C MET A 293 0.02 -16.36 -12.93
N PRO A 294 0.61 -15.19 -12.83
CA PRO A 294 0.98 -14.60 -11.53
C PRO A 294 -0.21 -14.50 -10.59
N VAL A 295 0.05 -14.55 -9.28
CA VAL A 295 -1.01 -14.43 -8.25
C VAL A 295 -1.66 -13.06 -8.30
N ILE A 296 -0.85 -12.00 -8.46
CA ILE A 296 -1.30 -10.61 -8.56
C ILE A 296 -1.04 -10.08 -9.98
N VAL A 297 -2.00 -9.35 -10.53
CA VAL A 297 -1.84 -8.61 -11.80
C VAL A 297 -2.39 -7.21 -11.66
N VAL A 298 -1.61 -6.23 -12.07
CA VAL A 298 -2.06 -4.84 -12.29
C VAL A 298 -1.86 -4.48 -13.75
N SER A 299 -2.83 -3.82 -14.35
CA SER A 299 -2.81 -3.50 -15.78
C SER A 299 -3.53 -2.18 -16.02
N ASP A 300 -3.10 -1.41 -17.03
CA ASP A 300 -3.62 -0.11 -17.41
C ASP A 300 -2.99 1.08 -16.67
N GLU A 301 -3.02 2.24 -17.31
CA GLU A 301 -2.42 3.49 -16.81
C GLU A 301 -3.03 4.01 -15.49
N LYS A 302 -4.25 3.55 -15.17
CA LYS A 302 -4.95 3.90 -13.93
C LYS A 302 -4.63 2.97 -12.76
N ALA A 303 -3.78 1.97 -12.99
CA ALA A 303 -3.48 0.94 -12.00
C ALA A 303 -2.04 1.00 -11.50
N ALA A 304 -1.83 0.64 -10.24
CA ALA A 304 -0.51 0.53 -9.64
C ALA A 304 -0.39 -0.68 -8.70
N LEU A 305 0.81 -1.25 -8.66
CA LEU A 305 1.26 -2.13 -7.59
C LEU A 305 2.28 -1.38 -6.75
N GLU A 306 2.10 -1.32 -5.45
CA GLU A 306 3.03 -0.68 -4.52
C GLU A 306 3.62 -1.71 -3.55
N LEU A 307 4.95 -1.72 -3.42
CA LEU A 307 5.63 -2.30 -2.29
C LEU A 307 5.79 -1.22 -1.22
N GLY A 308 4.99 -1.29 -0.18
CA GLY A 308 4.97 -0.34 0.93
C GLY A 308 6.06 -0.61 1.97
N ASP A 309 6.18 0.29 2.94
CA ASP A 309 7.14 0.18 4.03
C ASP A 309 7.00 -1.15 4.78
N GLY A 310 8.14 -1.80 5.05
CA GLY A 310 8.22 -3.06 5.77
C GLY A 310 7.71 -4.28 4.99
N CYS A 311 7.32 -4.11 3.73
CA CYS A 311 6.94 -5.24 2.89
C CYS A 311 8.14 -6.11 2.55
N GLU A 312 8.00 -7.40 2.78
CA GLU A 312 8.87 -8.42 2.19
C GLU A 312 8.00 -9.36 1.34
N LEU A 313 8.05 -9.15 0.03
CA LEU A 313 7.34 -10.00 -0.91
C LEU A 313 8.12 -11.29 -1.12
N SER A 314 7.57 -12.41 -0.70
CA SER A 314 8.15 -13.73 -0.91
C SER A 314 7.28 -14.59 -1.85
N TYR A 315 7.88 -15.65 -2.40
CA TYR A 315 7.25 -16.52 -3.38
C TYR A 315 7.53 -17.98 -3.05
N ALA A 316 6.49 -18.74 -2.84
CA ALA A 316 6.64 -20.12 -2.39
C ALA A 316 6.83 -21.12 -3.54
N ALA A 317 6.10 -20.95 -4.66
CA ALA A 317 6.17 -21.85 -5.83
C ALA A 317 5.51 -21.21 -7.06
N GLY A 318 5.76 -21.77 -8.25
CA GLY A 318 5.08 -21.41 -9.49
C GLY A 318 6.01 -20.96 -10.62
N SER A 319 5.48 -20.86 -11.83
CA SER A 319 6.27 -20.64 -13.05
C SER A 319 6.24 -19.19 -13.58
N SER A 320 5.30 -18.37 -13.15
CA SER A 320 5.01 -17.08 -13.79
C SER A 320 5.38 -15.85 -12.98
N GLY A 321 6.18 -16.03 -11.92
CA GLY A 321 6.50 -14.93 -10.99
C GLY A 321 5.39 -14.70 -9.95
N CYS A 322 5.66 -13.85 -8.99
CA CYS A 322 4.72 -13.59 -7.90
C CYS A 322 3.67 -12.55 -8.27
N ALA A 323 4.08 -11.47 -8.93
CA ALA A 323 3.20 -10.40 -9.38
C ALA A 323 3.55 -9.97 -10.81
N LYS A 324 2.60 -9.37 -11.50
CA LYS A 324 2.77 -8.86 -12.86
C LYS A 324 2.21 -7.45 -12.99
N VAL A 325 3.04 -6.57 -13.50
CA VAL A 325 2.67 -5.20 -13.89
C VAL A 325 2.65 -5.14 -15.42
N VAL A 326 1.52 -4.81 -15.98
CA VAL A 326 1.25 -4.87 -17.43
C VAL A 326 0.94 -3.47 -17.94
N GLU A 327 1.17 -3.25 -19.19
CA GLU A 327 0.99 -2.06 -20.02
C GLU A 327 0.33 -0.84 -19.38
N GLY A 328 1.09 0.21 -19.22
CA GLY A 328 0.60 1.46 -18.65
C GLY A 328 0.55 1.50 -17.12
N ALA A 329 0.43 0.35 -16.45
CA ALA A 329 0.42 0.27 -15.00
C ALA A 329 1.79 0.61 -14.40
N THR A 330 1.79 1.13 -13.19
CA THR A 330 3.01 1.57 -12.48
C THR A 330 3.35 0.62 -11.34
N LEU A 331 4.64 0.24 -11.22
CA LEU A 331 5.19 -0.32 -10.00
C LEU A 331 5.70 0.82 -9.12
N VAL A 332 5.25 0.89 -7.87
CA VAL A 332 5.71 1.89 -6.89
C VAL A 332 6.58 1.19 -5.85
N LEU A 333 7.82 1.62 -5.71
CA LEU A 333 8.75 1.11 -4.70
C LEU A 333 8.88 2.11 -3.56
N ASN A 334 8.06 1.91 -2.53
CA ASN A 334 7.94 2.78 -1.36
C ASN A 334 8.43 2.05 -0.09
N GLY A 335 9.68 1.57 -0.09
CA GLY A 335 10.35 0.96 1.06
C GLY A 335 10.17 -0.55 1.24
N GLY A 336 9.52 -1.23 0.29
CA GLY A 336 9.41 -2.69 0.28
C GLY A 336 10.55 -3.35 -0.48
N LYS A 337 10.70 -4.67 -0.27
CA LYS A 337 11.70 -5.52 -0.92
C LYS A 337 11.09 -6.83 -1.43
N THR A 338 11.86 -7.59 -2.21
CA THR A 338 11.53 -8.96 -2.57
C THR A 338 12.54 -9.91 -1.95
N ALA A 339 12.07 -11.05 -1.43
CA ALA A 339 12.94 -12.13 -0.98
C ALA A 339 13.64 -12.80 -2.17
N ASP A 340 14.72 -13.54 -1.89
CA ASP A 340 15.43 -14.33 -2.88
C ASP A 340 14.47 -15.31 -3.60
N GLY A 341 14.55 -15.33 -4.93
CA GLY A 341 13.70 -16.16 -5.78
C GLY A 341 12.29 -15.64 -6.03
N ALA A 342 11.86 -14.60 -5.31
CA ALA A 342 10.65 -13.84 -5.65
C ALA A 342 10.99 -12.76 -6.67
N TYR A 343 10.15 -12.57 -7.68
CA TYR A 343 10.33 -11.49 -8.64
C TYR A 343 8.99 -10.93 -9.13
N ILE A 344 9.02 -9.66 -9.53
CA ILE A 344 7.89 -8.96 -10.13
C ILE A 344 8.10 -8.91 -11.63
N ASN A 345 7.14 -9.42 -12.39
CA ASN A 345 7.16 -9.33 -13.86
C ASN A 345 6.75 -7.93 -14.31
N LEU A 346 7.63 -7.23 -14.98
CA LEU A 346 7.32 -6.02 -15.73
C LEU A 346 7.10 -6.42 -17.19
N ASN A 347 5.86 -6.30 -17.66
CA ASN A 347 5.49 -6.66 -19.01
C ASN A 347 4.96 -5.42 -19.72
N CYS A 348 5.75 -4.87 -20.63
CA CYS A 348 5.40 -3.72 -21.44
C CYS A 348 5.69 -4.04 -22.90
N ILE A 349 4.66 -4.18 -23.69
CA ILE A 349 4.73 -4.50 -25.14
C ILE A 349 4.49 -3.29 -26.03
N LEU A 350 4.16 -2.14 -25.44
CA LEU A 350 4.04 -0.87 -26.15
C LEU A 350 5.04 0.15 -25.61
N PRO A 351 5.57 1.04 -26.46
CA PRO A 351 6.42 2.13 -25.98
C PRO A 351 5.65 3.01 -24.99
N VAL A 352 6.19 3.18 -23.79
CA VAL A 352 5.65 4.08 -22.77
C VAL A 352 6.52 5.35 -22.67
N SER A 353 5.87 6.47 -22.43
CA SER A 353 6.56 7.76 -22.26
C SER A 353 7.04 8.02 -20.84
N THR A 354 6.59 7.22 -19.88
CA THR A 354 6.88 7.34 -18.45
C THR A 354 7.61 6.10 -17.95
N PRO A 355 8.47 6.22 -16.94
CA PRO A 355 9.09 5.07 -16.30
C PRO A 355 8.07 4.07 -15.77
N LEU A 356 8.38 2.78 -15.90
CA LEU A 356 7.52 1.69 -15.38
C LEU A 356 7.52 1.60 -13.86
N ILE A 357 8.61 2.08 -13.23
CA ILE A 357 8.81 2.06 -11.79
C ILE A 357 8.86 3.50 -11.29
N SER A 358 8.06 3.79 -10.28
CA SER A 358 8.05 5.04 -9.52
C SER A 358 8.74 4.83 -8.17
N VAL A 359 9.75 5.63 -7.87
CA VAL A 359 10.54 5.54 -6.63
C VAL A 359 10.43 6.86 -5.87
N PRO A 360 9.60 6.94 -4.82
CA PRO A 360 9.40 8.19 -4.07
C PRO A 360 10.46 8.49 -3.02
N LYS A 361 11.28 7.51 -2.65
CA LYS A 361 12.41 7.65 -1.69
C LYS A 361 13.50 6.64 -1.99
N ALA A 362 14.68 6.79 -1.38
CA ALA A 362 15.82 5.89 -1.55
C ALA A 362 15.44 4.43 -1.28
N LEU A 363 15.88 3.55 -2.17
CA LEU A 363 15.80 2.11 -1.94
C LEU A 363 16.85 1.70 -0.89
N THR A 364 16.52 0.74 -0.07
CA THR A 364 17.38 0.22 1.01
C THR A 364 17.66 -1.26 0.86
N ASP A 365 16.88 -1.95 0.03
CA ASP A 365 16.89 -3.40 -0.10
C ASP A 365 16.63 -3.82 -1.55
N ASP A 366 17.01 -5.06 -1.88
CA ASP A 366 16.91 -5.61 -3.22
C ASP A 366 15.45 -5.80 -3.67
N VAL A 367 15.18 -5.41 -4.90
CA VAL A 367 13.91 -5.68 -5.60
C VAL A 367 14.20 -6.47 -6.87
N HIS A 368 13.78 -7.72 -6.89
CA HIS A 368 14.00 -8.62 -8.01
C HIS A 368 12.92 -8.44 -9.07
N LEU A 369 13.36 -8.23 -10.30
CA LEU A 369 12.50 -7.99 -11.46
C LEU A 369 12.69 -9.06 -12.51
N LYS A 370 11.62 -9.44 -13.21
CA LYS A 370 11.70 -10.20 -14.46
C LYS A 370 11.07 -9.37 -15.58
N LEU A 371 11.86 -9.03 -16.57
CA LEU A 371 11.48 -8.10 -17.63
C LEU A 371 10.95 -8.87 -18.84
N TYR A 372 9.82 -8.41 -19.39
CA TYR A 372 9.28 -8.80 -20.69
C TYR A 372 8.94 -7.50 -21.42
N LEU A 373 9.95 -6.90 -22.03
CA LEU A 373 9.86 -5.57 -22.59
C LEU A 373 9.93 -5.63 -24.13
N VAL A 374 9.27 -4.68 -24.76
CA VAL A 374 9.49 -4.34 -26.15
C VAL A 374 10.24 -3.02 -26.19
N ASP A 375 11.48 -3.09 -26.65
CA ASP A 375 12.38 -1.95 -26.79
C ASP A 375 13.15 -1.55 -25.52
N ILE A 376 14.09 -0.61 -25.71
CA ILE A 376 14.90 0.02 -24.66
C ILE A 376 14.11 1.20 -24.12
N ILE A 377 13.80 1.14 -22.84
CA ILE A 377 12.93 2.13 -22.20
C ILE A 377 13.51 2.60 -20.85
N SER A 378 12.96 3.70 -20.37
CA SER A 378 13.18 4.12 -19.00
C SER A 378 12.48 3.15 -18.04
N ILE A 379 13.26 2.49 -17.20
CA ILE A 379 12.76 1.48 -16.26
C ILE A 379 12.22 2.16 -15.00
N ALA A 380 13.00 3.04 -14.37
CA ALA A 380 12.61 3.68 -13.12
C ALA A 380 12.87 5.18 -13.12
N GLY A 381 11.99 5.92 -12.46
CA GLY A 381 12.10 7.36 -12.24
C GLY A 381 11.75 7.75 -10.82
N GLY A 382 12.44 8.76 -10.29
CA GLY A 382 12.12 9.34 -9.00
C GLY A 382 10.81 10.12 -9.05
N THR A 383 10.05 10.09 -7.96
CA THR A 383 8.80 10.82 -7.81
C THR A 383 8.77 11.60 -6.50
N GLY A 384 7.82 12.50 -6.33
CA GLY A 384 7.74 13.32 -5.11
C GLY A 384 8.94 14.24 -4.88
N GLY A 385 9.75 14.52 -5.93
CA GLY A 385 10.97 15.32 -5.82
C GLY A 385 12.24 14.50 -5.52
N TYR A 386 12.13 13.19 -5.36
CA TYR A 386 13.29 12.32 -5.19
C TYR A 386 14.03 12.11 -6.54
N GLN A 387 15.35 12.17 -6.52
CA GLN A 387 16.21 11.87 -7.65
C GLN A 387 16.93 10.55 -7.40
N LEU A 388 16.85 9.63 -8.35
CA LEU A 388 17.51 8.33 -8.26
C LEU A 388 19.02 8.46 -8.20
N THR A 389 19.65 7.55 -7.49
CA THR A 389 21.09 7.42 -7.29
C THR A 389 21.61 6.11 -7.87
N GLN A 390 22.94 5.95 -7.94
CA GLN A 390 23.53 4.67 -8.35
C GLN A 390 23.17 3.54 -7.38
N ALA A 391 23.04 3.83 -6.08
CA ALA A 391 22.61 2.84 -5.11
C ALA A 391 21.20 2.30 -5.41
N ASP A 392 20.26 3.17 -5.81
CA ASP A 392 18.92 2.73 -6.23
C ASP A 392 18.97 1.83 -7.47
N CYS A 393 19.88 2.13 -8.41
CA CYS A 393 20.09 1.28 -9.58
C CYS A 393 20.62 -0.11 -9.19
N ASP A 394 21.52 -0.16 -8.22
CA ASP A 394 22.16 -1.39 -7.75
C ASP A 394 21.20 -2.29 -6.96
N TYR A 395 20.17 -1.72 -6.34
CA TYR A 395 19.10 -2.47 -5.65
C TYR A 395 18.06 -3.08 -6.61
N LEU A 396 18.03 -2.69 -7.87
CA LEU A 396 17.14 -3.30 -8.86
C LEU A 396 17.82 -4.51 -9.51
N ILE A 397 17.47 -5.71 -9.05
CA ILE A 397 18.08 -6.97 -9.50
C ILE A 397 17.23 -7.56 -10.63
N VAL A 398 17.77 -7.59 -11.83
CA VAL A 398 17.07 -8.15 -13.00
C VAL A 398 17.40 -9.64 -13.14
N ASN A 399 16.34 -10.46 -13.23
CA ASN A 399 16.49 -11.89 -13.50
C ASN A 399 17.17 -12.11 -14.85
N PRO A 400 18.23 -12.96 -14.92
CA PRO A 400 18.97 -13.23 -16.17
C PRO A 400 18.10 -13.73 -17.33
N GLU A 401 17.05 -14.49 -17.04
CA GLU A 401 16.10 -15.02 -18.04
C GLU A 401 15.09 -13.99 -18.55
N SER A 402 15.22 -12.72 -18.13
CA SER A 402 14.36 -11.64 -18.64
C SER A 402 14.55 -11.50 -20.15
N MET A 403 13.47 -11.18 -20.87
CA MET A 403 13.45 -11.07 -22.32
C MET A 403 13.18 -9.63 -22.75
N VAL A 404 13.97 -9.14 -23.68
CA VAL A 404 13.76 -7.85 -24.33
C VAL A 404 13.53 -8.13 -25.82
N SER A 405 12.35 -7.86 -26.32
CA SER A 405 12.01 -7.99 -27.71
C SER A 405 12.30 -6.67 -28.43
N LEU A 406 13.28 -6.68 -29.31
CA LEU A 406 13.55 -5.53 -30.15
C LEU A 406 12.51 -5.43 -31.26
N TYR A 407 12.13 -4.21 -31.60
CA TYR A 407 11.22 -3.96 -32.72
C TYR A 407 11.83 -4.53 -34.01
N GLY A 408 11.11 -5.44 -34.67
CA GLY A 408 11.63 -6.21 -35.80
C GLY A 408 11.67 -7.72 -35.55
N GLY A 409 11.22 -8.17 -34.38
CA GLY A 409 10.91 -9.58 -34.09
C GLY A 409 12.03 -10.38 -33.44
N GLN A 410 13.17 -9.76 -33.08
CA GLN A 410 14.18 -10.46 -32.31
C GLN A 410 13.95 -10.26 -30.82
N SER A 411 13.94 -11.36 -30.10
CA SER A 411 13.86 -11.39 -28.64
C SER A 411 15.22 -11.84 -28.11
N MET A 412 15.80 -11.06 -27.22
CA MET A 412 17.12 -11.30 -26.63
C MET A 412 17.00 -11.47 -25.12
N GLU A 413 17.77 -12.39 -24.57
CA GLU A 413 17.90 -12.52 -23.12
C GLU A 413 18.60 -11.29 -22.52
N TYR A 414 18.20 -10.92 -21.31
CA TYR A 414 18.83 -9.80 -20.59
C TYR A 414 20.30 -10.08 -20.29
N ASP A 415 20.60 -11.30 -19.82
CA ASP A 415 21.97 -11.66 -19.46
C ASP A 415 22.91 -11.64 -20.68
N GLY A 416 24.05 -11.04 -20.50
CA GLY A 416 25.02 -10.86 -21.58
C GLY A 416 24.74 -9.73 -22.55
N ASN A 417 23.49 -9.27 -22.69
CA ASN A 417 23.06 -8.30 -23.70
C ASN A 417 22.72 -6.92 -23.14
N PHE A 418 22.14 -6.85 -21.94
CA PHE A 418 21.63 -5.62 -21.37
C PHE A 418 22.15 -5.36 -19.94
N LYS A 419 22.02 -4.12 -19.49
CA LYS A 419 22.25 -3.68 -18.12
C LYS A 419 21.31 -2.53 -17.77
N LEU A 420 21.07 -2.34 -16.48
CA LEU A 420 20.49 -1.10 -15.98
C LEU A 420 21.57 -0.01 -15.91
N TYR A 421 21.18 1.20 -16.20
CA TYR A 421 22.06 2.37 -16.24
C TYR A 421 21.33 3.59 -15.66
N LEU A 422 21.94 4.23 -14.69
CA LEU A 422 21.48 5.52 -14.19
C LEU A 422 21.95 6.63 -15.15
N ASP A 423 21.01 7.30 -15.80
CA ASP A 423 21.32 8.43 -16.66
C ASP A 423 21.57 9.68 -15.81
N PRO A 424 22.78 10.27 -15.87
CA PRO A 424 23.11 11.46 -15.08
C PRO A 424 22.37 12.73 -15.54
N ALA A 425 21.76 12.72 -16.73
CA ALA A 425 21.08 13.89 -17.27
C ALA A 425 19.68 14.07 -16.72
N ASP A 426 18.96 12.99 -16.48
CA ASP A 426 17.56 13.01 -16.00
C ASP A 426 17.33 12.21 -14.73
N HIS A 427 18.36 11.59 -14.18
CA HIS A 427 18.30 10.74 -12.99
C HIS A 427 17.27 9.60 -13.10
N GLN A 428 17.10 9.05 -14.30
CA GLN A 428 16.29 7.86 -14.55
C GLN A 428 17.17 6.63 -14.73
N ILE A 429 16.66 5.48 -14.31
CA ILE A 429 17.32 4.19 -14.58
C ILE A 429 16.74 3.66 -15.90
N LYS A 430 17.61 3.46 -16.86
CA LYS A 430 17.32 3.02 -18.22
C LYS A 430 17.88 1.63 -18.49
N LEU A 431 17.18 0.86 -19.31
CA LEU A 431 17.71 -0.36 -19.88
C LEU A 431 18.63 0.01 -21.06
N CYS A 432 19.84 -0.46 -21.07
CA CYS A 432 20.78 -0.24 -22.18
C CYS A 432 21.59 -1.49 -22.49
N PRO A 433 22.19 -1.57 -23.69
CA PRO A 433 23.07 -2.68 -24.05
C PRO A 433 24.26 -2.81 -23.10
N LYS A 434 24.58 -4.03 -22.71
CA LYS A 434 25.76 -4.33 -21.89
C LYS A 434 27.01 -4.11 -22.74
N GLY A 435 27.96 -3.36 -22.25
CA GLY A 435 29.20 -3.04 -22.96
C GLY A 435 29.19 -1.72 -23.73
N PHE A 436 28.03 -1.12 -23.96
CA PHE A 436 27.92 0.21 -24.54
C PHE A 436 27.53 1.21 -23.44
N PRO A 437 28.28 2.29 -23.22
CA PRO A 437 27.72 3.45 -22.54
C PRO A 437 26.62 4.02 -23.40
N PRO A 438 25.65 4.78 -22.85
CA PRO A 438 24.75 5.55 -23.67
C PRO A 438 25.58 6.37 -24.68
N PRO A 439 25.21 6.38 -25.97
CA PRO A 439 25.95 7.14 -26.94
C PRO A 439 25.93 8.62 -26.54
N THR A 440 27.09 9.26 -26.67
CA THR A 440 27.24 10.69 -26.35
C THR A 440 26.81 11.60 -27.50
N SER A 441 26.45 11.00 -28.64
CA SER A 441 25.92 11.69 -29.83
C SER A 441 24.99 10.76 -30.63
N GLY A 442 24.27 11.34 -31.57
CA GLY A 442 23.50 10.58 -32.57
C GLY A 442 24.35 9.99 -33.69
N ASP A 443 25.67 10.23 -33.69
CA ASP A 443 26.61 9.68 -34.67
C ASP A 443 27.04 8.27 -34.25
N ILE A 444 26.77 7.28 -35.07
CA ILE A 444 27.03 5.86 -34.77
C ILE A 444 27.89 5.27 -35.89
N ASP A 445 29.11 4.84 -35.55
CA ASP A 445 29.96 4.09 -36.44
C ASP A 445 29.73 2.58 -36.29
N MET A 446 29.18 1.96 -37.31
CA MET A 446 28.84 0.56 -37.35
C MET A 446 29.93 -0.36 -37.90
N THR A 447 31.10 0.16 -38.23
CA THR A 447 32.15 -0.56 -38.99
C THR A 447 32.57 -1.88 -38.33
N SER A 448 32.53 -1.98 -37.02
CA SER A 448 32.92 -3.19 -36.26
C SER A 448 31.77 -3.87 -35.55
N MET A 449 30.53 -3.43 -35.79
CA MET A 449 29.35 -3.94 -35.08
C MET A 449 28.73 -5.12 -35.82
N THR A 450 28.17 -6.06 -35.08
CA THR A 450 27.20 -7.00 -35.62
C THR A 450 25.86 -6.27 -35.84
N ALA A 451 24.95 -6.88 -36.60
CA ALA A 451 23.63 -6.31 -36.86
C ALA A 451 22.84 -6.06 -35.54
N ASP A 452 22.98 -6.97 -34.57
CA ASP A 452 22.30 -6.87 -33.28
C ASP A 452 22.90 -5.74 -32.42
N GLU A 453 24.23 -5.61 -32.39
CA GLU A 453 24.92 -4.50 -31.71
C GLU A 453 24.56 -3.15 -32.31
N ALA A 454 24.51 -3.04 -33.63
CA ALA A 454 24.12 -1.82 -34.32
C ALA A 454 22.67 -1.42 -33.98
N GLN A 455 21.76 -2.38 -33.99
CA GLN A 455 20.36 -2.17 -33.61
C GLN A 455 20.24 -1.70 -32.17
N LEU A 456 20.94 -2.35 -31.24
CA LEU A 456 20.94 -1.97 -29.82
C LEU A 456 21.53 -0.58 -29.60
N THR A 457 22.60 -0.23 -30.32
CA THR A 457 23.24 1.09 -30.22
C THR A 457 22.35 2.21 -30.76
N ILE A 458 21.69 1.99 -31.89
CA ILE A 458 20.71 2.94 -32.44
C ILE A 458 19.57 3.18 -31.44
N ARG A 459 19.04 2.11 -30.85
CA ARG A 459 17.96 2.21 -29.86
C ARG A 459 18.42 2.91 -28.58
N ALA A 460 19.65 2.66 -28.14
CA ALA A 460 20.22 3.37 -27.00
C ALA A 460 20.35 4.88 -27.27
N ALA A 461 20.75 5.28 -28.49
CA ALA A 461 20.78 6.68 -28.91
C ALA A 461 19.39 7.32 -28.87
N LEU A 462 18.36 6.61 -29.39
CA LEU A 462 16.99 7.08 -29.37
C LEU A 462 16.44 7.19 -27.93
N ALA A 463 16.74 6.23 -27.09
CA ALA A 463 16.37 6.25 -25.66
C ALA A 463 17.07 7.41 -24.91
N ALA A 464 18.31 7.74 -25.28
CA ALA A 464 19.03 8.91 -24.77
C ALA A 464 18.47 10.27 -25.28
N GLY A 465 17.45 10.22 -26.15
CA GLY A 465 16.74 11.41 -26.61
C GLY A 465 17.30 12.05 -27.87
N TYR A 466 18.24 11.40 -28.57
CA TYR A 466 18.72 11.90 -29.85
C TYR A 466 17.62 11.80 -30.91
N THR A 467 17.33 12.92 -31.56
CA THR A 467 16.32 13.04 -32.63
C THR A 467 16.94 13.03 -34.03
N GLU A 468 18.24 13.23 -34.10
CA GLU A 468 19.03 13.14 -35.33
C GLU A 468 20.03 12.00 -35.20
N ILE A 469 19.96 11.01 -36.09
CA ILE A 469 20.81 9.82 -36.09
C ILE A 469 21.61 9.80 -37.41
N LYS A 470 22.94 9.70 -37.28
CA LYS A 470 23.83 9.51 -38.40
C LYS A 470 24.53 8.17 -38.28
N LEU A 471 24.38 7.32 -39.27
CA LEU A 471 24.98 6.00 -39.33
C LEU A 471 26.16 6.06 -40.34
N THR A 472 27.31 5.58 -39.93
CA THR A 472 28.50 5.45 -40.78
C THR A 472 29.05 4.03 -40.69
N GLY A 473 29.81 3.61 -41.71
CA GLY A 473 30.41 2.28 -41.79
C GLY A 473 29.52 1.25 -42.50
N GLU A 474 30.09 0.07 -42.73
CA GLU A 474 29.39 -1.04 -43.38
C GLU A 474 29.03 -2.10 -42.33
N LEU A 475 27.74 -2.47 -42.27
CA LEU A 475 27.32 -3.66 -41.53
C LEU A 475 27.65 -4.93 -42.30
N SER A 476 28.18 -5.93 -41.60
CA SER A 476 28.37 -7.26 -42.19
C SER A 476 27.02 -7.81 -42.64
N LYS A 477 26.92 -8.21 -43.91
CA LYS A 477 25.70 -8.76 -44.53
C LYS A 477 25.24 -10.13 -43.95
N THR A 478 26.03 -10.75 -43.11
CA THR A 478 25.69 -11.99 -42.45
C THR A 478 24.76 -11.73 -41.25
N GLY A 479 23.44 -11.80 -41.47
CA GLY A 479 22.48 -11.70 -40.39
C GLY A 479 21.33 -10.71 -40.59
N MET A 480 21.40 -9.80 -41.57
CA MET A 480 20.28 -8.92 -41.86
C MET A 480 19.23 -9.66 -42.73
N GLY A 481 18.18 -10.16 -42.09
CA GLY A 481 16.95 -10.53 -42.79
C GLY A 481 16.17 -9.29 -43.22
N ASP A 482 15.27 -9.45 -44.20
CA ASP A 482 14.36 -8.39 -44.65
C ASP A 482 13.60 -7.79 -43.45
N GLY A 483 13.81 -6.50 -43.19
CA GLY A 483 13.12 -5.77 -42.11
C GLY A 483 13.96 -5.36 -40.91
N GLN A 484 15.24 -5.61 -40.85
CA GLN A 484 16.09 -5.34 -39.68
C GLN A 484 16.49 -3.86 -39.42
N LEU A 485 16.03 -2.91 -40.21
CA LEU A 485 16.02 -1.49 -39.82
C LEU A 485 14.88 -1.13 -38.86
N GLY A 486 14.31 -2.15 -38.22
CA GLY A 486 13.28 -2.00 -37.16
C GLY A 486 13.68 -1.15 -35.97
N ALA A 487 15.00 -0.83 -35.81
CA ALA A 487 15.48 0.13 -34.82
C ALA A 487 14.78 1.49 -34.90
N PHE A 488 14.29 1.88 -36.08
CA PHE A 488 13.57 3.14 -36.31
C PHE A 488 12.06 2.98 -36.33
N ALA A 489 11.55 1.76 -36.29
CA ALA A 489 10.11 1.52 -36.35
C ALA A 489 9.42 2.16 -35.13
N TYR A 490 8.29 2.83 -35.39
CA TYR A 490 7.44 3.48 -34.38
C TYR A 490 8.10 4.59 -33.54
N ASN A 491 9.30 5.06 -33.91
CA ASN A 491 9.88 6.22 -33.24
C ASN A 491 9.34 7.52 -33.87
N THR A 492 8.46 8.20 -33.18
CA THR A 492 7.86 9.48 -33.62
C THR A 492 8.74 10.69 -33.34
N LYS A 493 9.90 10.51 -32.65
CA LYS A 493 10.78 11.60 -32.24
C LYS A 493 11.94 11.84 -33.20
N ILE A 494 12.22 10.92 -34.14
CA ILE A 494 13.29 11.08 -35.12
C ILE A 494 12.90 12.17 -36.10
N THR A 495 13.71 13.22 -36.16
CA THR A 495 13.56 14.32 -37.11
C THR A 495 14.48 14.20 -38.30
N LYS A 496 15.58 13.44 -38.18
CA LYS A 496 16.55 13.22 -39.24
C LYS A 496 17.30 11.89 -39.08
N CYS A 497 17.44 11.15 -40.15
CA CYS A 497 18.28 9.97 -40.24
C CYS A 497 19.22 10.13 -41.48
N ASP A 498 20.51 10.04 -41.24
CA ASP A 498 21.53 10.11 -42.26
C ASP A 498 22.21 8.73 -42.38
N LEU A 499 22.12 8.12 -43.55
CA LEU A 499 22.71 6.82 -43.88
C LEU A 499 23.91 6.95 -44.79
N SER A 500 24.80 7.88 -44.52
CA SER A 500 25.95 8.19 -45.36
C SER A 500 27.08 7.14 -45.34
#